data_2cfe790db8f0544b7acb5e384a779666
#
_entry.id   2cfe790db8f0544b7acb5e384a779666
#
_cell.length_a   1.000
_cell.length_b   1.000
_cell.length_c   1.000
_cell.angle_alpha   90.00
_cell.angle_beta   90.00
_cell.angle_gamma   90.00
#
_symmetry.space_group_name_H-M   'P 1'
#
loop_
_entity.id
_entity.type
_entity.pdbx_description
1 polymer ?
#
loop_
_entity_poly.entity_id
_entity_poly.type
_entity_poly.pdbx_seq_one_letter_code
_entity_poly.pdbx_strand_id
1 'polypeptide(L)'
;MALFSRPPKRLLGIDISSSAVKMVEVSRSSVRGEWLYKVESFAATALPEGVVESKRINDPAVVGDAIRDVVERSGTTAKRAATAVSGSSIISRVIQLPADLSESEMEAMVAMEADQYIPQHIDEVRYDFDVLGASAAKADSVDVLLAASRGDVVDDLMNALEVGGLTAEVVDAEPYAVEHCYQLLMQEQEPEDSEANTVVADIGAMSMDVHVLHKGRVIHTREYAIGGRQLTADIQRAYNLGFEEAEAEKLQGNSAAEYQQMLLQPFITRLAQELRGALQI
;
A
#
# COMPACT_ATOMS: atom_id res chain seq x y z
N MET A 1 -19.72 -31.85 16.14
CA MET A 1 -20.63 -30.95 15.38
C MET A 1 -20.51 -29.56 15.99
N ALA A 2 -19.75 -28.67 15.39
CA ALA A 2 -19.66 -27.27 15.82
C ALA A 2 -20.79 -26.48 15.14
N LEU A 3 -21.93 -26.37 15.82
CA LEU A 3 -23.15 -25.72 15.33
C LEU A 3 -23.12 -24.18 15.38
N PHE A 4 -22.01 -23.56 15.80
CA PHE A 4 -21.84 -22.11 15.87
C PHE A 4 -20.37 -21.75 15.60
N SER A 5 -19.91 -21.96 14.37
CA SER A 5 -18.72 -21.19 13.96
C SER A 5 -19.13 -19.73 13.84
N ARG A 6 -18.55 -18.85 14.67
CA ARG A 6 -18.71 -17.40 14.46
C ARG A 6 -18.29 -17.12 13.02
N PRO A 7 -19.13 -16.38 12.25
CA PRO A 7 -18.71 -15.95 10.93
C PRO A 7 -17.35 -15.25 11.05
N PRO A 8 -16.43 -15.43 10.09
CA PRO A 8 -15.17 -14.75 10.12
C PRO A 8 -15.42 -13.25 10.28
N LYS A 9 -14.70 -12.63 11.20
CA LYS A 9 -14.85 -11.20 11.43
C LYS A 9 -14.51 -10.47 10.14
N ARG A 10 -15.45 -9.70 9.60
CA ARG A 10 -15.25 -8.93 8.38
C ARG A 10 -14.22 -7.84 8.61
N LEU A 11 -13.30 -7.68 7.67
CA LEU A 11 -12.25 -6.68 7.67
C LEU A 11 -12.34 -5.91 6.37
N LEU A 12 -12.28 -4.58 6.44
CA LEU A 12 -12.24 -3.69 5.28
C LEU A 12 -10.79 -3.34 4.97
N GLY A 13 -10.39 -3.40 3.72
CA GLY A 13 -9.17 -2.76 3.25
C GLY A 13 -9.47 -1.29 2.93
N ILE A 14 -8.75 -0.36 3.55
CA ILE A 14 -8.88 1.08 3.32
C ILE A 14 -7.54 1.61 2.80
N ASP A 15 -7.57 2.12 1.57
CA ASP A 15 -6.46 2.84 0.94
C ASP A 15 -6.73 4.35 0.99
N ILE A 16 -5.80 5.11 1.57
CA ILE A 16 -5.86 6.57 1.69
C ILE A 16 -4.74 7.16 0.84
N SER A 17 -5.09 7.70 -0.31
CA SER A 17 -4.15 8.32 -1.24
C SER A 17 -4.30 9.84 -1.29
N SER A 18 -3.43 10.52 -2.02
CA SER A 18 -3.49 11.98 -2.19
C SER A 18 -4.72 12.49 -2.95
N SER A 19 -5.47 11.60 -3.59
CA SER A 19 -6.60 11.98 -4.45
C SER A 19 -7.92 11.30 -4.08
N ALA A 20 -7.88 10.23 -3.28
CA ALA A 20 -9.09 9.48 -2.95
C ALA A 20 -8.89 8.59 -1.73
N VAL A 21 -10.00 8.28 -1.06
CA VAL A 21 -10.15 7.12 -0.20
C VAL A 21 -10.80 6.01 -1.01
N LYS A 22 -10.23 4.81 -0.95
CA LYS A 22 -10.78 3.60 -1.56
C LYS A 22 -11.01 2.54 -0.50
N MET A 23 -12.07 1.77 -0.65
CA MET A 23 -12.44 0.70 0.26
C MET A 23 -12.75 -0.57 -0.51
N VAL A 24 -12.31 -1.70 0.03
CA VAL A 24 -12.69 -3.02 -0.44
C VAL A 24 -13.05 -3.93 0.72
N GLU A 25 -14.11 -4.72 0.58
CA GLU A 25 -14.45 -5.82 1.47
C GLU A 25 -14.25 -7.13 0.72
N VAL A 26 -13.41 -8.00 1.29
CA VAL A 26 -13.10 -9.31 0.72
C VAL A 26 -13.53 -10.40 1.69
N SER A 27 -14.25 -11.39 1.20
CA SER A 27 -14.52 -12.63 1.91
C SER A 27 -13.64 -13.76 1.39
N ARG A 28 -13.36 -14.73 2.25
CA ARG A 28 -12.68 -15.96 1.85
C ARG A 28 -13.50 -17.19 2.23
N SER A 29 -13.48 -18.17 1.38
CA SER A 29 -14.08 -19.49 1.61
C SER A 29 -13.07 -20.58 1.25
N SER A 30 -13.19 -21.76 1.89
CA SER A 30 -12.37 -22.91 1.53
C SER A 30 -13.20 -23.91 0.75
N VAL A 31 -12.74 -24.26 -0.45
CA VAL A 31 -13.37 -25.28 -1.29
C VAL A 31 -12.31 -26.31 -1.63
N ARG A 32 -12.51 -27.57 -1.18
CA ARG A 32 -11.56 -28.69 -1.38
C ARG A 32 -10.15 -28.47 -0.86
N GLY A 33 -9.99 -27.61 0.16
CA GLY A 33 -8.68 -27.26 0.75
C GLY A 33 -8.01 -26.03 0.12
N GLU A 34 -8.57 -25.47 -0.95
CA GLU A 34 -8.11 -24.24 -1.57
C GLU A 34 -8.91 -23.04 -1.04
N TRP A 35 -8.24 -21.88 -0.92
CA TRP A 35 -8.86 -20.65 -0.50
C TRP A 35 -9.34 -19.85 -1.73
N LEU A 36 -10.65 -19.58 -1.76
CA LEU A 36 -11.26 -18.71 -2.75
C LEU A 36 -11.57 -17.37 -2.12
N TYR A 37 -11.19 -16.29 -2.80
CA TYR A 37 -11.44 -14.92 -2.39
C TYR A 37 -12.49 -14.28 -3.29
N LYS A 38 -13.36 -13.50 -2.68
CA LYS A 38 -14.45 -12.81 -3.38
C LYS A 38 -14.52 -11.37 -2.89
N VAL A 39 -14.54 -10.41 -3.82
CA VAL A 39 -14.86 -9.03 -3.50
C VAL A 39 -16.37 -8.94 -3.24
N GLU A 40 -16.75 -8.57 -2.03
CA GLU A 40 -18.15 -8.41 -1.62
C GLU A 40 -18.67 -7.01 -1.93
N SER A 41 -17.84 -6.00 -1.66
CA SER A 41 -18.15 -4.61 -1.97
C SER A 41 -16.89 -3.79 -2.16
N PHE A 42 -16.99 -2.68 -2.89
CA PHE A 42 -15.96 -1.68 -3.02
C PHE A 42 -16.59 -0.30 -3.24
N ALA A 43 -15.88 0.75 -2.82
CA ALA A 43 -16.26 2.13 -3.07
C ALA A 43 -15.02 3.02 -3.10
N ALA A 44 -15.13 4.16 -3.74
CA ALA A 44 -14.09 5.19 -3.74
C ALA A 44 -14.73 6.57 -3.64
N THR A 45 -14.08 7.49 -2.91
CA THR A 45 -14.48 8.90 -2.77
C THR A 45 -13.26 9.77 -2.96
N ALA A 46 -13.40 10.80 -3.81
CA ALA A 46 -12.34 11.76 -4.06
C ALA A 46 -12.03 12.58 -2.81
N LEU A 47 -10.76 12.92 -2.63
CA LEU A 47 -10.30 13.85 -1.61
C LEU A 47 -9.98 15.22 -2.23
N PRO A 48 -10.30 16.32 -1.52
CA PRO A 48 -9.84 17.64 -1.90
C PRO A 48 -8.31 17.73 -1.96
N GLU A 49 -7.80 18.65 -2.76
CA GLU A 49 -6.37 18.93 -2.85
C GLU A 49 -5.82 19.41 -1.50
N GLY A 50 -4.62 18.99 -1.15
CA GLY A 50 -3.94 19.39 0.09
C GLY A 50 -4.33 18.61 1.34
N VAL A 51 -5.39 17.79 1.30
CA VAL A 51 -5.83 16.98 2.45
C VAL A 51 -4.83 15.88 2.78
N VAL A 52 -4.25 15.25 1.75
CA VAL A 52 -3.15 14.30 1.86
C VAL A 52 -2.03 14.73 0.93
N GLU A 53 -0.87 15.10 1.48
CA GLU A 53 0.30 15.54 0.74
C GLU A 53 1.56 14.78 1.19
N SER A 54 2.39 14.42 0.24
CA SER A 54 3.61 13.65 0.53
C SER A 54 3.34 12.45 1.45
N LYS A 55 2.20 11.78 1.19
CA LYS A 55 1.72 10.60 1.92
C LYS A 55 1.45 10.86 3.42
N ARG A 56 1.22 12.12 3.81
CA ARG A 56 0.80 12.54 5.14
C ARG A 56 -0.60 13.13 5.12
N ILE A 57 -1.38 12.79 6.12
CA ILE A 57 -2.73 13.32 6.31
C ILE A 57 -2.61 14.68 6.98
N ASN A 58 -2.99 15.75 6.27
CA ASN A 58 -3.01 17.12 6.81
C ASN A 58 -4.34 17.42 7.52
N ASP A 59 -5.43 16.77 7.12
CA ASP A 59 -6.76 16.93 7.70
C ASP A 59 -7.44 15.57 7.92
N PRO A 60 -7.24 14.94 9.10
CA PRO A 60 -7.87 13.66 9.43
C PRO A 60 -9.40 13.69 9.46
N ALA A 61 -10.02 14.88 9.70
CA ALA A 61 -11.47 14.98 9.73
C ALA A 61 -12.06 14.83 8.31
N VAL A 62 -11.47 15.51 7.33
CA VAL A 62 -11.90 15.40 5.91
C VAL A 62 -11.67 13.99 5.39
N VAL A 63 -10.54 13.35 5.72
CA VAL A 63 -10.28 11.95 5.36
C VAL A 63 -11.30 11.02 6.04
N GLY A 64 -11.60 11.25 7.32
CA GLY A 64 -12.60 10.47 8.06
C GLY A 64 -14.00 10.59 7.48
N ASP A 65 -14.40 11.77 7.02
CA ASP A 65 -15.69 11.96 6.34
C ASP A 65 -15.73 11.20 5.01
N ALA A 66 -14.64 11.20 4.24
CA ALA A 66 -14.52 10.41 3.02
C ALA A 66 -14.57 8.89 3.31
N ILE A 67 -13.93 8.42 4.41
CA ILE A 67 -14.02 7.03 4.86
C ILE A 67 -15.48 6.68 5.19
N ARG A 68 -16.20 7.55 5.90
CA ARG A 68 -17.62 7.34 6.21
C ARG A 68 -18.47 7.22 4.96
N ASP A 69 -18.24 8.10 3.97
CA ASP A 69 -18.96 8.07 2.69
C ASP A 69 -18.72 6.74 1.93
N VAL A 70 -17.49 6.25 1.82
CA VAL A 70 -17.23 4.96 1.14
C VAL A 70 -17.86 3.78 1.89
N VAL A 71 -17.87 3.80 3.22
CA VAL A 71 -18.52 2.76 4.05
C VAL A 71 -20.03 2.77 3.85
N GLU A 72 -20.65 3.94 3.89
CA GLU A 72 -22.11 4.08 3.69
C GLU A 72 -22.52 3.64 2.29
N ARG A 73 -21.81 4.08 1.26
CA ARG A 73 -22.10 3.74 -0.15
C ARG A 73 -21.89 2.26 -0.47
N SER A 74 -20.96 1.60 0.22
CA SER A 74 -20.72 0.17 0.05
C SER A 74 -21.81 -0.70 0.65
N GLY A 75 -22.59 -0.16 1.60
CA GLY A 75 -23.61 -0.91 2.34
C GLY A 75 -23.04 -1.94 3.32
N THR A 76 -21.72 -1.93 3.58
CA THR A 76 -21.11 -2.85 4.54
C THR A 76 -21.51 -2.57 5.97
N THR A 77 -21.54 -3.61 6.80
CA THR A 77 -21.75 -3.49 8.26
C THR A 77 -20.45 -3.71 9.04
N ALA A 78 -19.34 -3.96 8.35
CA ALA A 78 -18.04 -4.14 8.99
C ALA A 78 -17.58 -2.83 9.65
N LYS A 79 -16.90 -2.97 10.80
CA LYS A 79 -16.39 -1.85 11.60
C LYS A 79 -14.90 -1.93 11.85
N ARG A 80 -14.23 -2.95 11.32
CA ARG A 80 -12.80 -3.18 11.49
C ARG A 80 -12.11 -2.96 10.15
N ALA A 81 -10.98 -2.29 10.17
CA ALA A 81 -10.24 -1.95 8.97
C ALA A 81 -8.77 -2.38 9.05
N ALA A 82 -8.24 -2.73 7.89
CA ALA A 82 -6.82 -2.75 7.60
C ALA A 82 -6.48 -1.56 6.70
N THR A 83 -5.39 -0.90 6.98
CA THR A 83 -4.78 0.13 6.14
C THR A 83 -3.28 -0.08 6.07
N ALA A 84 -2.55 0.71 5.30
CA ALA A 84 -1.12 0.58 5.20
C ALA A 84 -0.42 1.95 5.26
N VAL A 85 0.78 1.95 5.85
CA VAL A 85 1.70 3.07 5.77
C VAL A 85 2.44 2.98 4.44
N SER A 86 2.60 4.10 3.79
CA SER A 86 3.33 4.20 2.52
C SER A 86 4.79 3.75 2.63
N GLY A 87 5.29 3.13 1.57
CA GLY A 87 6.66 2.61 1.50
C GLY A 87 7.74 3.64 1.79
N SER A 88 7.56 4.90 1.40
CA SER A 88 8.53 5.98 1.69
C SER A 88 8.57 6.41 3.16
N SER A 89 7.55 6.05 3.95
CA SER A 89 7.48 6.31 5.40
C SER A 89 7.92 5.13 6.25
N ILE A 90 8.41 4.04 5.62
CA ILE A 90 8.82 2.82 6.29
C ILE A 90 10.33 2.65 6.22
N ILE A 91 10.92 2.31 7.35
CA ILE A 91 12.26 1.76 7.46
C ILE A 91 12.11 0.26 7.64
N SER A 92 12.66 -0.52 6.71
CA SER A 92 12.69 -1.98 6.86
C SER A 92 14.10 -2.53 6.74
N ARG A 93 14.39 -3.57 7.52
CA ARG A 93 15.68 -4.26 7.56
C ARG A 93 15.49 -5.74 7.84
N VAL A 94 16.30 -6.56 7.21
CA VAL A 94 16.46 -7.95 7.62
C VAL A 94 17.65 -8.04 8.56
N ILE A 95 17.41 -8.52 9.78
CA ILE A 95 18.42 -8.75 10.83
C ILE A 95 18.55 -10.24 11.11
N GLN A 96 19.69 -10.69 11.61
CA GLN A 96 19.93 -12.09 11.96
C GLN A 96 19.94 -12.26 13.49
N LEU A 97 18.97 -13.01 13.99
CA LEU A 97 18.85 -13.35 15.41
C LEU A 97 19.08 -14.84 15.65
N PRO A 98 19.53 -15.26 16.86
CA PRO A 98 19.63 -16.68 17.21
C PRO A 98 18.29 -17.41 17.04
N ALA A 99 18.34 -18.65 16.52
CA ALA A 99 17.14 -19.42 16.23
C ALA A 99 16.47 -20.06 17.47
N ASP A 100 17.17 -20.09 18.59
CA ASP A 100 16.74 -20.73 19.84
C ASP A 100 16.07 -19.76 20.84
N LEU A 101 15.81 -18.51 20.44
CA LEU A 101 15.15 -17.52 21.27
C LEU A 101 13.66 -17.85 21.45
N SER A 102 13.16 -17.65 22.66
CA SER A 102 11.72 -17.55 22.91
C SER A 102 11.15 -16.27 22.29
N GLU A 103 9.83 -16.20 22.10
CA GLU A 103 9.14 -15.03 21.54
C GLU A 103 9.49 -13.74 22.30
N SER A 104 9.46 -13.77 23.64
CA SER A 104 9.80 -12.62 24.48
C SER A 104 11.27 -12.19 24.41
N GLU A 105 12.20 -13.16 24.23
CA GLU A 105 13.62 -12.84 24.00
C GLU A 105 13.84 -12.25 22.61
N MET A 106 13.12 -12.74 21.61
CA MET A 106 13.15 -12.20 20.26
C MET A 106 12.64 -10.76 20.23
N GLU A 107 11.48 -10.47 20.85
CA GLU A 107 10.95 -9.11 21.00
C GLU A 107 11.99 -8.14 21.64
N ALA A 108 12.62 -8.58 22.74
CA ALA A 108 13.62 -7.77 23.42
C ALA A 108 14.87 -7.52 22.55
N MET A 109 15.32 -8.53 21.79
CA MET A 109 16.45 -8.37 20.87
C MET A 109 16.10 -7.50 19.67
N VAL A 110 14.90 -7.66 19.10
CA VAL A 110 14.42 -6.79 18.02
C VAL A 110 14.35 -5.34 18.47
N ALA A 111 13.83 -5.06 19.67
CA ALA A 111 13.81 -3.71 20.22
C ALA A 111 15.21 -3.09 20.36
N MET A 112 16.17 -3.90 20.82
CA MET A 112 17.57 -3.44 20.96
C MET A 112 18.26 -3.21 19.60
N GLU A 113 17.99 -4.08 18.61
CA GLU A 113 18.51 -3.90 17.26
C GLU A 113 17.83 -2.73 16.55
N ALA A 114 16.52 -2.53 16.77
CA ALA A 114 15.75 -1.42 16.19
C ALA A 114 16.38 -0.06 16.52
N ASP A 115 16.82 0.15 17.77
CA ASP A 115 17.48 1.38 18.22
C ASP A 115 18.79 1.69 17.45
N GLN A 116 19.44 0.68 16.87
CA GLN A 116 20.67 0.86 16.08
C GLN A 116 20.39 1.27 14.62
N TYR A 117 19.26 0.86 14.06
CA TYR A 117 18.94 1.03 12.64
C TYR A 117 17.92 2.12 12.37
N ILE A 118 17.11 2.47 13.38
CA ILE A 118 16.09 3.50 13.26
C ILE A 118 16.69 4.83 13.73
N PRO A 119 16.79 5.86 12.87
CA PRO A 119 17.41 7.12 13.23
C PRO A 119 16.61 8.00 14.22
N GLN A 120 15.32 7.66 14.43
CA GLN A 120 14.45 8.29 15.41
C GLN A 120 14.52 7.56 16.75
N HIS A 121 14.14 8.22 17.85
CA HIS A 121 13.97 7.57 19.14
C HIS A 121 12.94 6.47 19.06
N ILE A 122 13.19 5.33 19.68
CA ILE A 122 12.29 4.17 19.64
C ILE A 122 10.87 4.49 20.15
N ASP A 123 10.75 5.44 21.06
CA ASP A 123 9.47 5.91 21.62
C ASP A 123 8.64 6.72 20.59
N GLU A 124 9.27 7.24 19.54
CA GLU A 124 8.64 8.06 18.49
C GLU A 124 8.18 7.23 17.28
N VAL A 125 8.49 5.93 17.29
CA VAL A 125 8.17 5.02 16.18
C VAL A 125 7.19 3.94 16.61
N ARG A 126 6.49 3.40 15.61
CA ARG A 126 5.77 2.12 15.70
C ARG A 126 6.56 1.12 14.87
N TYR A 127 6.89 -0.01 15.44
CA TYR A 127 7.61 -1.08 14.74
C TYR A 127 6.96 -2.44 15.01
N ASP A 128 7.18 -3.33 14.09
CA ASP A 128 6.79 -4.74 14.18
C ASP A 128 7.83 -5.60 13.46
N PHE A 129 7.79 -6.91 13.64
CA PHE A 129 8.74 -7.82 13.00
C PHE A 129 8.08 -9.15 12.59
N ASP A 130 8.66 -9.77 11.59
CA ASP A 130 8.26 -11.12 11.13
C ASP A 130 9.49 -12.00 10.95
N VAL A 131 9.36 -13.30 11.34
CA VAL A 131 10.45 -14.28 11.20
C VAL A 131 10.37 -14.92 9.83
N LEU A 132 11.31 -14.59 8.96
CA LEU A 132 11.35 -15.06 7.58
C LEU A 132 11.79 -16.54 7.44
N GLY A 133 12.48 -17.06 8.46
CA GLY A 133 12.97 -18.44 8.48
C GLY A 133 14.47 -18.55 8.75
N ALA A 134 15.04 -19.74 8.55
CA ALA A 134 16.46 -20.00 8.79
C ALA A 134 17.34 -19.11 7.89
N SER A 135 18.35 -18.49 8.49
CA SER A 135 19.27 -17.62 7.76
C SER A 135 20.23 -18.40 6.87
N ALA A 136 20.29 -18.05 5.59
CA ALA A 136 21.29 -18.60 4.68
C ALA A 136 22.70 -18.01 4.92
N ALA A 137 22.77 -16.85 5.57
CA ALA A 137 24.02 -16.11 5.80
C ALA A 137 24.73 -16.52 7.09
N LYS A 138 23.98 -17.03 8.10
CA LYS A 138 24.53 -17.32 9.43
C LYS A 138 23.89 -18.57 10.01
N ALA A 139 24.72 -19.58 10.31
CA ALA A 139 24.27 -20.82 10.96
C ALA A 139 23.63 -20.54 12.32
N ASP A 140 22.68 -21.38 12.74
CA ASP A 140 21.94 -21.29 14.01
C ASP A 140 21.23 -19.95 14.24
N SER A 141 20.87 -19.28 13.13
CA SER A 141 20.18 -18.00 13.17
C SER A 141 18.95 -18.02 12.24
N VAL A 142 18.03 -17.13 12.53
CA VAL A 142 16.87 -16.81 11.68
C VAL A 142 17.00 -15.40 11.12
N ASP A 143 16.51 -15.21 9.90
CA ASP A 143 16.33 -13.89 9.32
C ASP A 143 15.00 -13.33 9.83
N VAL A 144 15.05 -12.11 10.36
CA VAL A 144 13.88 -11.40 10.92
C VAL A 144 13.74 -10.09 10.17
N LEU A 145 12.58 -9.89 9.57
CA LEU A 145 12.21 -8.61 8.97
C LEU A 145 11.75 -7.67 10.07
N LEU A 146 12.47 -6.58 10.27
CA LEU A 146 12.05 -5.45 11.10
C LEU A 146 11.47 -4.38 10.20
N ALA A 147 10.28 -3.90 10.50
CA ALA A 147 9.64 -2.77 9.84
C ALA A 147 9.24 -1.72 10.87
N ALA A 148 9.51 -0.46 10.58
CA ALA A 148 9.20 0.65 11.48
C ALA A 148 8.71 1.87 10.69
N SER A 149 7.81 2.62 11.30
CA SER A 149 7.33 3.90 10.82
C SER A 149 7.25 4.91 11.96
N ARG A 150 7.24 6.19 11.63
CA ARG A 150 7.01 7.26 12.62
C ARG A 150 5.63 7.09 13.26
N GLY A 151 5.58 7.27 14.57
CA GLY A 151 4.34 7.12 15.35
C GLY A 151 3.24 8.07 14.88
N ASP A 152 3.59 9.34 14.58
CA ASP A 152 2.63 10.33 14.11
C ASP A 152 1.93 9.93 12.80
N VAL A 153 2.66 9.28 11.87
CA VAL A 153 2.07 8.80 10.61
C VAL A 153 1.04 7.69 10.84
N VAL A 154 1.36 6.75 11.74
CA VAL A 154 0.44 5.66 12.10
C VAL A 154 -0.76 6.21 12.86
N ASP A 155 -0.53 7.14 13.81
CA ASP A 155 -1.57 7.74 14.64
C ASP A 155 -2.54 8.58 13.78
N ASP A 156 -2.07 9.30 12.74
CA ASP A 156 -2.91 10.04 11.79
C ASP A 156 -3.83 9.09 10.99
N LEU A 157 -3.32 7.93 10.53
CA LEU A 157 -4.12 6.90 9.85
C LEU A 157 -5.19 6.33 10.77
N MET A 158 -4.81 5.98 12.00
CA MET A 158 -5.75 5.44 13.00
C MET A 158 -6.84 6.46 13.36
N ASN A 159 -6.47 7.74 13.53
CA ASN A 159 -7.41 8.82 13.82
C ASN A 159 -8.41 9.03 12.66
N ALA A 160 -7.93 9.04 11.41
CA ALA A 160 -8.81 9.15 10.25
C ALA A 160 -9.81 7.98 10.16
N LEU A 161 -9.38 6.75 10.45
CA LEU A 161 -10.26 5.58 10.53
C LEU A 161 -11.29 5.72 11.65
N GLU A 162 -10.90 6.19 12.83
CA GLU A 162 -11.80 6.39 13.96
C GLU A 162 -12.85 7.47 13.67
N VAL A 163 -12.46 8.61 13.09
CA VAL A 163 -13.38 9.66 12.60
C VAL A 163 -14.35 9.09 11.56
N GLY A 164 -13.89 8.19 10.69
CA GLY A 164 -14.71 7.47 9.73
C GLY A 164 -15.64 6.40 10.32
N GLY A 165 -15.57 6.16 11.66
CA GLY A 165 -16.38 5.18 12.38
C GLY A 165 -15.89 3.74 12.23
N LEU A 166 -14.59 3.57 11.95
CA LEU A 166 -13.90 2.29 11.85
C LEU A 166 -12.86 2.15 12.97
N THR A 167 -12.57 0.91 13.33
CA THR A 167 -11.45 0.58 14.22
C THR A 167 -10.32 0.00 13.40
N ALA A 168 -9.14 0.61 13.48
CA ALA A 168 -7.92 0.05 12.91
C ALA A 168 -7.58 -1.27 13.62
N GLU A 169 -7.53 -2.36 12.88
CA GLU A 169 -7.10 -3.65 13.40
C GLU A 169 -5.71 -4.01 12.89
N VAL A 170 -5.41 -3.58 11.66
CA VAL A 170 -4.11 -3.77 11.02
C VAL A 170 -3.68 -2.45 10.41
N VAL A 171 -2.46 -2.04 10.70
CA VAL A 171 -1.73 -1.00 9.96
C VAL A 171 -0.49 -1.68 9.40
N ASP A 172 -0.55 -2.05 8.14
CA ASP A 172 0.50 -2.78 7.44
C ASP A 172 1.50 -1.82 6.79
N ALA A 173 2.53 -2.37 6.18
CA ALA A 173 3.45 -1.66 5.31
C ALA A 173 3.05 -1.88 3.85
N GLU A 174 2.83 -0.80 3.10
CA GLU A 174 2.34 -0.85 1.70
C GLU A 174 3.14 -1.82 0.80
N PRO A 175 4.50 -1.87 0.82
CA PRO A 175 5.24 -2.83 0.00
C PRO A 175 4.89 -4.29 0.29
N TYR A 176 4.64 -4.63 1.56
CA TYR A 176 4.29 -6.00 1.96
C TYR A 176 2.82 -6.32 1.68
N ALA A 177 1.93 -5.34 1.79
CA ALA A 177 0.55 -5.48 1.33
C ALA A 177 0.47 -5.76 -0.18
N VAL A 178 1.31 -5.07 -0.98
CA VAL A 178 1.47 -5.34 -2.43
C VAL A 178 2.04 -6.73 -2.67
N GLU A 179 3.08 -7.14 -1.92
CA GLU A 179 3.65 -8.50 -1.98
C GLU A 179 2.58 -9.57 -1.76
N HIS A 180 1.82 -9.46 -0.68
CA HIS A 180 0.77 -10.42 -0.34
C HIS A 180 -0.33 -10.46 -1.41
N CYS A 181 -0.72 -9.30 -1.94
CA CYS A 181 -1.69 -9.22 -3.03
C CYS A 181 -1.16 -9.89 -4.31
N TYR A 182 0.09 -9.64 -4.68
CA TYR A 182 0.76 -10.28 -5.81
C TYR A 182 0.80 -11.80 -5.64
N GLN A 183 1.25 -12.28 -4.49
CA GLN A 183 1.30 -13.72 -4.20
C GLN A 183 -0.10 -14.35 -4.32
N LEU A 184 -1.14 -13.69 -3.81
CA LEU A 184 -2.50 -14.16 -3.91
C LEU A 184 -2.97 -14.27 -5.37
N LEU A 185 -2.71 -13.26 -6.19
CA LEU A 185 -3.11 -13.22 -7.60
C LEU A 185 -2.34 -14.25 -8.46
N MET A 186 -1.10 -14.57 -8.07
CA MET A 186 -0.25 -15.51 -8.81
C MET A 186 -0.39 -16.96 -8.36
N GLN A 187 -1.16 -17.26 -7.31
CA GLN A 187 -1.36 -18.65 -6.81
C GLN A 187 -1.88 -19.60 -7.90
N GLU A 188 -2.64 -19.10 -8.87
CA GLU A 188 -3.22 -19.89 -9.95
C GLU A 188 -2.37 -19.86 -11.24
N GLN A 189 -1.27 -19.09 -11.26
CA GLN A 189 -0.40 -18.94 -12.42
C GLN A 189 0.97 -19.55 -12.10
N GLU A 190 1.35 -20.61 -12.81
CA GLU A 190 2.74 -21.04 -12.80
C GLU A 190 3.57 -19.96 -13.49
N PRO A 191 4.56 -19.34 -12.82
CA PRO A 191 5.42 -18.37 -13.47
C PRO A 191 6.20 -19.07 -14.60
N GLU A 192 6.23 -18.49 -15.79
CA GLU A 192 6.99 -19.01 -16.94
C GLU A 192 8.49 -19.18 -16.62
N ASP A 193 9.01 -18.35 -15.71
CA ASP A 193 10.36 -18.44 -15.16
C ASP A 193 10.32 -18.11 -13.66
N SER A 194 10.51 -19.11 -12.80
CA SER A 194 10.51 -18.95 -11.34
C SER A 194 11.69 -18.13 -10.80
N GLU A 195 12.72 -17.93 -11.60
CA GLU A 195 13.90 -17.12 -11.22
C GLU A 195 13.83 -15.68 -11.73
N ALA A 196 12.85 -15.34 -12.58
CA ALA A 196 12.67 -13.99 -13.08
C ALA A 196 12.18 -13.02 -11.97
N ASN A 197 12.68 -11.78 -12.02
CA ASN A 197 12.14 -10.71 -11.23
C ASN A 197 10.85 -10.18 -11.85
N THR A 198 9.86 -9.93 -10.99
CA THR A 198 8.61 -9.27 -11.38
C THR A 198 8.63 -7.82 -10.90
N VAL A 199 8.07 -6.93 -11.69
CA VAL A 199 7.93 -5.53 -11.32
C VAL A 199 6.45 -5.18 -11.23
N VAL A 200 6.06 -4.61 -10.10
CA VAL A 200 4.74 -4.00 -9.90
C VAL A 200 4.93 -2.49 -9.86
N ALA A 201 4.31 -1.78 -10.79
CA ALA A 201 4.31 -0.33 -10.85
C ALA A 201 2.92 0.18 -10.49
N ASP A 202 2.80 0.85 -9.36
CA ASP A 202 1.58 1.57 -8.94
C ASP A 202 1.69 3.03 -9.37
N ILE A 203 0.87 3.42 -10.33
CA ILE A 203 0.86 4.78 -10.89
C ILE A 203 -0.28 5.56 -10.26
N GLY A 204 0.05 6.31 -9.21
CA GLY A 204 -0.91 7.15 -8.48
C GLY A 204 -1.11 8.53 -9.09
N ALA A 205 -1.77 9.40 -8.31
CA ALA A 205 -2.00 10.79 -8.72
C ALA A 205 -0.73 11.64 -8.64
N MET A 206 0.06 11.50 -7.57
CA MET A 206 1.25 12.32 -7.29
C MET A 206 2.55 11.59 -7.55
N SER A 207 2.59 10.29 -7.32
CA SER A 207 3.78 9.46 -7.43
C SER A 207 3.50 8.14 -8.17
N MET A 208 4.57 7.51 -8.61
CA MET A 208 4.61 6.13 -9.06
C MET A 208 5.50 5.35 -8.11
N ASP A 209 4.96 4.30 -7.48
CA ASP A 209 5.69 3.38 -6.64
C ASP A 209 6.05 2.12 -7.44
N VAL A 210 7.34 1.77 -7.43
CA VAL A 210 7.86 0.61 -8.17
C VAL A 210 8.38 -0.41 -7.16
N HIS A 211 7.79 -1.58 -7.15
CA HIS A 211 8.19 -2.72 -6.32
C HIS A 211 8.80 -3.80 -7.20
N VAL A 212 10.04 -4.19 -6.89
CA VAL A 212 10.70 -5.33 -7.54
C VAL A 212 10.56 -6.55 -6.65
N LEU A 213 9.98 -7.60 -7.19
CA LEU A 213 9.78 -8.85 -6.49
C LEU A 213 10.67 -9.95 -7.09
N HIS A 214 11.33 -10.71 -6.23
CA HIS A 214 12.04 -11.94 -6.57
C HIS A 214 11.35 -13.12 -5.87
N LYS A 215 10.95 -14.12 -6.62
CA LYS A 215 10.20 -15.29 -6.09
C LYS A 215 8.97 -14.89 -5.26
N GLY A 216 8.28 -13.83 -5.72
CA GLY A 216 7.08 -13.32 -5.05
C GLY A 216 7.34 -12.50 -3.78
N ARG A 217 8.60 -12.18 -3.44
CA ARG A 217 8.96 -11.34 -2.30
C ARG A 217 9.54 -10.02 -2.75
N VAL A 218 9.13 -8.93 -2.13
CA VAL A 218 9.67 -7.60 -2.41
C VAL A 218 11.12 -7.53 -1.97
N ILE A 219 12.01 -7.25 -2.93
CA ILE A 219 13.45 -7.07 -2.70
C ILE A 219 13.89 -5.61 -2.83
N HIS A 220 13.08 -4.78 -3.50
CA HIS A 220 13.36 -3.36 -3.67
C HIS A 220 12.06 -2.58 -3.88
N THR A 221 11.99 -1.39 -3.29
CA THR A 221 10.90 -0.43 -3.48
C THR A 221 11.47 0.95 -3.74
N ARG A 222 10.91 1.65 -4.73
CA ARG A 222 11.30 3.02 -5.02
C ARG A 222 10.11 3.86 -5.46
N GLU A 223 10.03 5.07 -4.90
CA GLU A 223 9.04 6.07 -5.27
C GLU A 223 9.63 7.06 -6.28
N TYR A 224 8.83 7.40 -7.29
CA TYR A 224 9.12 8.40 -8.30
C TYR A 224 8.07 9.49 -8.24
N ALA A 225 8.49 10.76 -8.22
CA ALA A 225 7.60 11.92 -8.18
C ALA A 225 6.97 12.20 -9.56
N ILE A 226 6.30 11.20 -10.13
CA ILE A 226 5.55 11.27 -11.39
C ILE A 226 4.22 10.55 -11.21
N GLY A 227 3.11 11.23 -11.56
CA GLY A 227 1.77 10.68 -11.44
C GLY A 227 0.76 11.40 -12.33
N GLY A 228 -0.47 10.92 -12.33
CA GLY A 228 -1.55 11.38 -13.19
C GLY A 228 -1.87 12.86 -13.07
N ARG A 229 -1.54 13.53 -11.93
CA ARG A 229 -1.77 14.96 -11.72
C ARG A 229 -0.88 15.83 -12.61
N GLN A 230 0.28 15.34 -13.03
CA GLN A 230 1.12 16.06 -14.00
C GLN A 230 0.42 16.15 -15.36
N LEU A 231 -0.23 15.07 -15.82
CA LEU A 231 -1.03 15.11 -17.04
C LEU A 231 -2.22 16.06 -16.89
N THR A 232 -2.91 16.05 -15.74
CA THR A 232 -4.00 17.00 -15.46
C THR A 232 -3.52 18.45 -15.55
N ALA A 233 -2.35 18.78 -14.98
CA ALA A 233 -1.76 20.10 -15.06
C ALA A 233 -1.35 20.48 -16.50
N ASP A 234 -0.89 19.52 -17.30
CA ASP A 234 -0.58 19.75 -18.71
C ASP A 234 -1.87 20.07 -19.51
N ILE A 235 -2.98 19.37 -19.23
CA ILE A 235 -4.31 19.62 -19.82
C ILE A 235 -4.82 21.00 -19.43
N GLN A 236 -4.75 21.36 -18.13
CA GLN A 236 -5.14 22.69 -17.65
C GLN A 236 -4.45 23.79 -18.44
N ARG A 237 -3.14 23.68 -18.61
CA ARG A 237 -2.33 24.68 -19.34
C ARG A 237 -2.65 24.73 -20.84
N ALA A 238 -2.83 23.58 -21.47
CA ALA A 238 -3.07 23.50 -22.90
C ALA A 238 -4.45 24.05 -23.30
N TYR A 239 -5.47 23.78 -22.48
CA TYR A 239 -6.86 24.12 -22.80
C TYR A 239 -7.44 25.25 -21.95
N ASN A 240 -6.64 25.82 -21.03
CA ASN A 240 -7.07 26.86 -20.09
C ASN A 240 -8.30 26.46 -19.26
N LEU A 241 -8.29 25.21 -18.75
CA LEU A 241 -9.36 24.61 -17.96
C LEU A 241 -9.10 24.73 -16.46
N GLY A 242 -10.18 24.70 -15.67
CA GLY A 242 -10.10 24.44 -14.23
C GLY A 242 -9.62 23.01 -13.93
N PHE A 243 -9.25 22.76 -12.67
CA PHE A 243 -8.74 21.43 -12.29
C PHE A 243 -9.78 20.31 -12.53
N GLU A 244 -11.02 20.52 -12.09
CA GLU A 244 -12.09 19.52 -12.23
C GLU A 244 -12.41 19.21 -13.69
N GLU A 245 -12.43 20.25 -14.55
CA GLU A 245 -12.66 20.10 -15.98
C GLU A 245 -11.52 19.34 -16.66
N ALA A 246 -10.26 19.65 -16.30
CA ALA A 246 -9.09 18.96 -16.83
C ALA A 246 -9.01 17.50 -16.36
N GLU A 247 -9.39 17.22 -15.11
CA GLU A 247 -9.47 15.87 -14.58
C GLU A 247 -10.56 15.06 -15.29
N ALA A 248 -11.72 15.67 -15.53
CA ALA A 248 -12.80 15.03 -16.29
C ALA A 248 -12.37 14.74 -17.73
N GLU A 249 -11.69 15.67 -18.40
CA GLU A 249 -11.14 15.49 -19.76
C GLU A 249 -10.11 14.34 -19.81
N LYS A 250 -9.24 14.26 -18.80
CA LYS A 250 -8.28 13.16 -18.66
C LYS A 250 -8.97 11.81 -18.51
N LEU A 251 -9.99 11.71 -17.63
CA LEU A 251 -10.69 10.48 -17.33
C LEU A 251 -11.58 9.97 -18.47
N GLN A 252 -12.21 10.90 -19.23
CA GLN A 252 -13.00 10.54 -20.39
C GLN A 252 -12.14 10.05 -21.54
N GLY A 253 -10.88 10.44 -21.56
CA GLY A 253 -9.96 10.17 -22.65
C GLY A 253 -10.32 10.96 -23.91
N ASN A 254 -9.37 11.67 -24.47
CA ASN A 254 -9.55 12.42 -25.70
C ASN A 254 -8.84 11.74 -26.85
N SER A 255 -9.59 11.36 -27.91
CA SER A 255 -9.05 10.71 -29.09
C SER A 255 -8.49 11.70 -30.13
N ALA A 256 -8.58 13.01 -29.89
CA ALA A 256 -8.03 14.02 -30.78
C ALA A 256 -6.52 13.84 -30.94
N ALA A 257 -6.03 13.88 -32.18
CA ALA A 257 -4.62 13.67 -32.49
C ALA A 257 -3.72 14.66 -31.74
N GLU A 258 -4.18 15.89 -31.57
CA GLU A 258 -3.46 16.95 -30.83
C GLU A 258 -3.28 16.57 -29.36
N TYR A 259 -4.34 16.13 -28.66
CA TYR A 259 -4.27 15.64 -27.28
C TYR A 259 -3.29 14.47 -27.16
N GLN A 260 -3.40 13.49 -28.05
CA GLN A 260 -2.56 12.30 -28.02
C GLN A 260 -1.07 12.67 -28.21
N GLN A 261 -0.76 13.52 -29.20
CA GLN A 261 0.63 13.84 -29.54
C GLN A 261 1.27 14.86 -28.59
N MET A 262 0.51 15.85 -28.13
CA MET A 262 1.07 16.97 -27.37
C MET A 262 1.02 16.79 -25.87
N LEU A 263 0.10 15.96 -25.35
CA LEU A 263 -0.09 15.77 -23.91
C LEU A 263 0.15 14.32 -23.48
N LEU A 264 -0.59 13.38 -24.04
CA LEU A 264 -0.56 11.99 -23.55
C LEU A 264 0.77 11.29 -23.87
N GLN A 265 1.25 11.36 -25.10
CA GLN A 265 2.50 10.68 -25.52
C GLN A 265 3.75 11.20 -24.78
N PRO A 266 3.94 12.52 -24.58
CA PRO A 266 5.02 13.04 -23.74
C PRO A 266 4.93 12.53 -22.30
N PHE A 267 3.74 12.47 -21.71
CA PHE A 267 3.53 11.94 -20.36
C PHE A 267 3.88 10.44 -20.28
N ILE A 268 3.37 9.63 -21.20
CA ILE A 268 3.71 8.20 -21.28
C ILE A 268 5.22 7.99 -21.45
N THR A 269 5.87 8.82 -22.29
CA THR A 269 7.31 8.74 -22.52
C THR A 269 8.09 9.00 -21.24
N ARG A 270 7.69 10.02 -20.44
CA ARG A 270 8.31 10.30 -19.14
C ARG A 270 8.11 9.14 -18.16
N LEU A 271 6.89 8.61 -18.03
CA LEU A 271 6.62 7.42 -17.21
C LEU A 271 7.50 6.23 -17.60
N ALA A 272 7.59 5.96 -18.89
CA ALA A 272 8.41 4.85 -19.40
C ALA A 272 9.91 5.05 -19.16
N GLN A 273 10.40 6.31 -19.17
CA GLN A 273 11.80 6.63 -18.84
C GLN A 273 12.09 6.39 -17.35
N GLU A 274 11.23 6.85 -16.45
CA GLU A 274 11.37 6.61 -15.01
C GLU A 274 11.32 5.11 -14.69
N LEU A 275 10.37 4.39 -15.28
CA LEU A 275 10.25 2.94 -15.10
C LEU A 275 11.50 2.20 -15.61
N ARG A 276 12.04 2.59 -16.78
CA ARG A 276 13.30 2.03 -17.28
C ARG A 276 14.48 2.31 -16.36
N GLY A 277 14.53 3.51 -15.77
CA GLY A 277 15.53 3.86 -14.75
C GLY A 277 15.43 2.97 -13.52
N ALA A 278 14.21 2.63 -13.10
CA ALA A 278 13.96 1.71 -12.00
C ALA A 278 14.47 0.27 -12.26
N LEU A 279 14.46 -0.15 -13.52
CA LEU A 279 14.87 -1.51 -13.94
C LEU A 279 16.38 -1.66 -14.18
N GLN A 280 17.18 -0.60 -14.03
CA GLN A 280 18.63 -0.61 -14.21
C GLN A 280 19.40 -0.75 -12.88
N ILE A 281 18.74 -1.26 -11.84
CA ILE A 281 19.32 -1.51 -10.52
C ILE A 281 20.13 -2.80 -10.50
#